data_b57f374f6d638b6290498d3d1dade354
#
_entry.id   b57f374f6d638b6290498d3d1dade354
#
_cell.length_a   1.000
_cell.length_b   1.000
_cell.length_c   1.000
_cell.angle_alpha   90.00
_cell.angle_beta   90.00
_cell.angle_gamma   90.00
#
_symmetry.space_group_name_H-M   'P 1'
#
loop_
_entity.id
_entity.type
_entity.pdbx_description
1 polymer ?
#
loop_
_entity_poly.entity_id
_entity_poly.type
_entity_poly.pdbx_seq_one_letter_code
_entity_poly.pdbx_strand_id
1 'polypeptide(L)'
;VFCFQGKGMYGSVAVVTALSVALTCATAVKSAARVPLPPSNPLKSSEQEKQQKSTPAMALFSQKQLPSLGRAMAIGYYSHGCLQGGIELPKTGPTWQVMRVSRNRNWGHPELVQFLERFAPLAAQATGRKGILIGDMAQPRGGPLPFGHKSHQIGLDVDIWFMPMPDRVLSAEEREDISAPNMVAADGKHINDKIWSSADIAFIRTAAEQPEVERVLVNAAIKKELCRDKSTKDQPWMSKVRPWYGHADHIHVRLKCPADSPDCRAQPAVPTGNGCDKSLNHWFADWILRLKIPDVSPSPSAKGLTLKDLPPSCASVLNAPASPGSAATDERLRPR
;
A
#
# COMPACT_ATOMS: atom_id res chain seq x y z
N VAL A 1 34.67 -40.76 -31.83
CA VAL A 1 34.95 -42.04 -32.48
C VAL A 1 33.86 -43.01 -32.11
N PHE A 2 32.93 -43.25 -32.95
CA PHE A 2 32.39 -44.50 -33.47
C PHE A 2 31.13 -44.19 -34.27
N CYS A 3 31.28 -44.32 -35.56
CA CYS A 3 30.25 -44.41 -36.60
C CYS A 3 29.64 -45.79 -36.59
N PHE A 4 28.34 -45.96 -36.79
CA PHE A 4 27.80 -47.17 -37.40
C PHE A 4 26.67 -46.82 -38.39
N GLN A 5 26.93 -47.17 -39.66
CA GLN A 5 26.01 -47.22 -40.79
C GLN A 5 25.24 -48.55 -40.80
N GLY A 6 23.99 -48.55 -41.27
CA GLY A 6 23.24 -49.77 -41.60
C GLY A 6 22.05 -49.44 -42.51
N LYS A 7 22.25 -49.54 -43.84
CA LYS A 7 21.42 -50.04 -44.95
C LYS A 7 20.01 -50.47 -44.57
N GLY A 8 18.85 -50.03 -45.12
CA GLY A 8 18.51 -50.02 -46.55
C GLY A 8 17.69 -51.26 -46.94
N MET A 9 16.37 -51.12 -47.15
CA MET A 9 15.66 -52.04 -48.05
C MET A 9 14.35 -51.41 -48.56
N TYR A 10 14.16 -51.55 -49.87
CA TYR A 10 13.02 -51.11 -50.70
C TYR A 10 11.76 -51.93 -50.44
N GLY A 11 10.58 -51.32 -50.49
CA GLY A 11 9.29 -51.98 -50.46
C GLY A 11 8.18 -51.09 -51.01
N SER A 12 7.85 -51.33 -52.20
CA SER A 12 6.71 -51.10 -53.11
C SER A 12 5.53 -50.20 -52.63
N VAL A 13 5.21 -49.33 -53.57
CA VAL A 13 4.09 -48.42 -53.69
C VAL A 13 2.76 -49.19 -53.79
N ALA A 14 1.76 -48.82 -53.00
CA ALA A 14 0.35 -49.06 -53.26
C ALA A 14 -0.39 -47.74 -53.14
N VAL A 15 -0.85 -47.25 -54.28
CA VAL A 15 -1.71 -46.08 -54.40
C VAL A 15 -3.11 -46.52 -54.02
N VAL A 16 -3.64 -45.99 -52.87
CA VAL A 16 -5.04 -46.08 -52.52
C VAL A 16 -5.64 -44.68 -52.62
N THR A 17 -6.43 -44.47 -53.66
CA THR A 17 -7.27 -43.29 -53.86
C THR A 17 -8.42 -43.33 -52.86
N ALA A 18 -8.31 -42.54 -51.81
CA ALA A 18 -9.41 -42.30 -50.87
C ALA A 18 -10.25 -41.11 -51.33
N LEU A 19 -11.50 -41.39 -51.71
CA LEU A 19 -12.49 -40.39 -52.02
C LEU A 19 -12.92 -39.67 -50.70
N SER A 20 -12.52 -38.42 -50.53
CA SER A 20 -12.92 -37.60 -49.37
C SER A 20 -14.28 -37.02 -49.64
N VAL A 21 -15.32 -37.56 -49.00
CA VAL A 21 -16.65 -36.92 -48.91
C VAL A 21 -16.57 -35.86 -47.80
N ALA A 22 -16.53 -34.60 -48.21
CA ALA A 22 -16.58 -33.46 -47.28
C ALA A 22 -18.02 -33.31 -46.76
N LEU A 23 -18.27 -33.76 -45.55
CA LEU A 23 -19.51 -33.50 -44.82
C LEU A 23 -19.44 -32.12 -44.20
N THR A 24 -20.01 -31.10 -44.83
CA THR A 24 -20.12 -29.74 -44.28
C THR A 24 -21.18 -29.73 -43.17
N CYS A 25 -20.74 -29.82 -41.93
CA CYS A 25 -21.60 -29.60 -40.78
C CYS A 25 -21.76 -28.07 -40.56
N ALA A 26 -22.84 -27.50 -41.10
CA ALA A 26 -23.23 -26.13 -40.84
C ALA A 26 -23.75 -26.03 -39.39
N THR A 27 -22.93 -25.65 -38.46
CA THR A 27 -23.37 -25.27 -37.11
C THR A 27 -24.01 -23.90 -37.16
N ALA A 28 -25.34 -23.87 -37.09
CA ALA A 28 -26.10 -22.64 -36.93
C ALA A 28 -25.78 -22.07 -35.51
N VAL A 29 -24.92 -21.06 -35.46
CA VAL A 29 -24.71 -20.24 -34.26
C VAL A 29 -26.01 -19.45 -34.05
N LYS A 30 -26.85 -19.92 -33.11
CA LYS A 30 -27.96 -19.11 -32.60
C LYS A 30 -27.39 -17.86 -31.94
N SER A 31 -27.50 -16.74 -32.59
CA SER A 31 -27.26 -15.43 -32.00
C SER A 31 -28.19 -15.27 -30.80
N ALA A 32 -27.60 -15.30 -29.58
CA ALA A 32 -28.35 -14.99 -28.39
C ALA A 32 -28.78 -13.52 -28.48
N ALA A 33 -30.05 -13.28 -28.63
CA ALA A 33 -30.62 -11.94 -28.59
C ALA A 33 -30.22 -11.31 -27.22
N ARG A 34 -29.50 -10.19 -27.30
CA ARG A 34 -29.19 -9.38 -26.09
C ARG A 34 -30.52 -8.92 -25.52
N VAL A 35 -30.87 -9.41 -24.35
CA VAL A 35 -32.00 -8.89 -23.58
C VAL A 35 -31.68 -7.41 -23.31
N PRO A 36 -32.53 -6.45 -23.73
CA PRO A 36 -32.29 -5.04 -23.41
C PRO A 36 -32.32 -4.86 -21.91
N LEU A 37 -31.28 -4.23 -21.35
CA LEU A 37 -31.31 -3.82 -19.96
C LEU A 37 -32.49 -2.87 -19.74
N PRO A 38 -33.26 -3.02 -18.66
CA PRO A 38 -34.37 -2.11 -18.38
C PRO A 38 -33.81 -0.67 -18.26
N PRO A 39 -34.52 0.33 -18.79
CA PRO A 39 -34.09 1.72 -18.74
C PRO A 39 -33.90 2.14 -17.28
N SER A 40 -32.72 2.71 -16.96
CA SER A 40 -32.42 3.24 -15.64
C SER A 40 -33.42 4.36 -15.31
N ASN A 41 -34.14 4.24 -14.19
CA ASN A 41 -35.09 5.25 -13.76
C ASN A 41 -34.34 6.55 -13.38
N PRO A 42 -34.48 7.67 -14.10
CA PRO A 42 -33.71 8.90 -13.86
C PRO A 42 -33.99 9.54 -12.50
N LEU A 43 -35.13 9.27 -11.87
CA LEU A 43 -35.44 9.75 -10.51
C LEU A 43 -34.63 9.01 -9.44
N LYS A 44 -34.42 7.69 -9.61
CA LYS A 44 -33.56 6.92 -8.68
C LYS A 44 -32.09 7.33 -8.79
N SER A 45 -31.61 7.68 -10.00
CA SER A 45 -30.24 8.15 -10.18
C SER A 45 -29.98 9.49 -9.48
N SER A 46 -30.93 10.43 -9.55
CA SER A 46 -30.79 11.76 -8.91
C SER A 46 -30.82 11.72 -7.38
N GLU A 47 -31.60 10.83 -6.80
CA GLU A 47 -31.63 10.62 -5.33
C GLU A 47 -30.37 9.92 -4.85
N GLN A 48 -29.88 8.92 -5.55
CA GLN A 48 -28.62 8.25 -5.25
C GLN A 48 -27.43 9.21 -5.31
N GLU A 49 -27.38 10.09 -6.31
CA GLU A 49 -26.33 11.12 -6.40
C GLU A 49 -26.40 12.14 -5.26
N LYS A 50 -27.58 12.57 -4.86
CA LYS A 50 -27.77 13.48 -3.71
C LYS A 50 -27.31 12.83 -2.42
N GLN A 51 -27.70 11.58 -2.19
CA GLN A 51 -27.29 10.80 -1.03
C GLN A 51 -25.79 10.57 -0.99
N GLN A 52 -25.16 10.22 -2.13
CA GLN A 52 -23.72 10.05 -2.22
C GLN A 52 -22.96 11.35 -1.89
N LYS A 53 -23.47 12.51 -2.33
CA LYS A 53 -22.86 13.82 -2.04
C LYS A 53 -22.90 14.21 -0.56
N SER A 54 -23.83 13.70 0.22
CA SER A 54 -23.97 13.96 1.66
C SER A 54 -23.32 12.88 2.54
N THR A 55 -23.04 11.71 1.98
CA THR A 55 -22.41 10.60 2.73
C THR A 55 -20.93 10.90 2.95
N PRO A 56 -20.38 10.63 4.17
CA PRO A 56 -18.95 10.76 4.41
C PRO A 56 -18.13 9.91 3.42
N ALA A 57 -17.12 10.53 2.82
CA ALA A 57 -16.30 9.87 1.79
C ALA A 57 -15.63 8.59 2.33
N MET A 58 -15.23 8.57 3.61
CA MET A 58 -14.70 7.37 4.27
C MET A 58 -15.66 6.18 4.16
N ALA A 59 -16.97 6.38 4.35
CA ALA A 59 -17.96 5.32 4.28
C ALA A 59 -18.14 4.80 2.83
N LEU A 60 -17.97 5.67 1.85
CA LEU A 60 -18.08 5.31 0.44
C LEU A 60 -16.86 4.52 -0.05
N PHE A 61 -15.66 4.99 0.28
CA PHE A 61 -14.42 4.35 -0.15
C PHE A 61 -14.17 3.01 0.55
N SER A 62 -14.49 2.89 1.84
CA SER A 62 -14.30 1.64 2.61
C SER A 62 -15.17 0.47 2.14
N GLN A 63 -16.25 0.73 1.42
CA GLN A 63 -17.09 -0.31 0.81
C GLN A 63 -16.46 -0.93 -0.46
N LYS A 64 -15.42 -0.31 -1.02
CA LYS A 64 -14.78 -0.78 -2.24
C LYS A 64 -13.73 -1.83 -1.93
N GLN A 65 -14.01 -3.07 -2.30
CA GLN A 65 -13.14 -4.21 -2.03
C GLN A 65 -12.07 -4.42 -3.12
N LEU A 66 -12.23 -3.82 -4.29
CA LEU A 66 -11.34 -3.93 -5.44
C LEU A 66 -10.95 -2.55 -5.97
N PRO A 67 -9.78 -2.42 -6.60
CA PRO A 67 -9.33 -1.17 -7.18
C PRO A 67 -10.23 -0.75 -8.35
N SER A 68 -10.19 0.52 -8.71
CA SER A 68 -10.85 1.02 -9.90
C SER A 68 -10.10 0.57 -11.16
N LEU A 69 -10.83 0.33 -12.24
CA LEU A 69 -10.23 0.15 -13.55
C LEU A 69 -9.54 1.45 -13.99
N GLY A 70 -8.43 1.32 -14.70
CA GLY A 70 -7.65 2.43 -15.24
C GLY A 70 -6.18 2.36 -14.89
N ARG A 71 -5.39 3.25 -15.51
CA ARG A 71 -3.97 3.43 -15.19
C ARG A 71 -3.81 3.87 -13.74
N ALA A 72 -2.77 3.39 -13.07
CA ALA A 72 -2.48 3.82 -11.71
C ALA A 72 -2.21 5.33 -11.66
N MET A 73 -2.87 6.03 -10.74
CA MET A 73 -2.67 7.46 -10.49
C MET A 73 -2.94 7.78 -9.02
N ALA A 74 -2.00 8.45 -8.39
CA ALA A 74 -2.20 9.14 -7.13
C ALA A 74 -2.88 10.50 -7.41
N ILE A 75 -4.03 10.77 -6.79
CA ILE A 75 -4.86 11.95 -7.10
C ILE A 75 -5.07 12.77 -5.84
N GLY A 76 -4.69 14.04 -5.87
CA GLY A 76 -4.85 14.97 -4.76
C GLY A 76 -3.70 14.92 -3.76
N TYR A 77 -3.99 15.22 -2.51
CA TYR A 77 -3.02 15.27 -1.42
C TYR A 77 -3.12 14.04 -0.53
N TYR A 78 -2.06 13.67 0.16
CA TYR A 78 -1.96 12.46 1.01
C TYR A 78 -3.13 12.27 1.98
N SER A 79 -3.75 13.36 2.46
CA SER A 79 -4.91 13.37 3.36
C SER A 79 -6.21 13.89 2.73
N HIS A 80 -6.21 14.21 1.44
CA HIS A 80 -7.34 14.73 0.67
C HIS A 80 -7.24 14.27 -0.78
N GLY A 81 -7.44 12.98 -1.00
CA GLY A 81 -7.25 12.42 -2.33
C GLY A 81 -7.81 11.01 -2.47
N CYS A 82 -7.42 10.34 -3.53
CA CYS A 82 -7.81 8.98 -3.85
C CYS A 82 -6.77 8.30 -4.74
N LEU A 83 -6.91 6.99 -4.94
CA LEU A 83 -6.01 6.15 -5.73
C LEU A 83 -6.79 5.50 -6.87
N GLN A 84 -6.47 5.83 -8.11
CA GLN A 84 -6.95 5.10 -9.28
C GLN A 84 -6.02 3.94 -9.60
N GLY A 85 -6.56 2.81 -10.01
CA GLY A 85 -5.77 1.68 -10.51
C GLY A 85 -4.74 1.16 -9.51
N GLY A 86 -5.08 1.20 -8.21
CA GLY A 86 -4.20 0.68 -7.16
C GLY A 86 -3.84 -0.78 -7.38
N ILE A 87 -2.64 -1.19 -6.97
CA ILE A 87 -2.21 -2.59 -6.99
C ILE A 87 -2.04 -3.12 -5.57
N GLU A 88 -2.28 -4.41 -5.41
CA GLU A 88 -2.15 -5.08 -4.13
C GLU A 88 -0.68 -5.46 -3.86
N LEU A 89 -0.17 -5.14 -2.67
CA LEU A 89 1.05 -5.78 -2.16
C LEU A 89 0.70 -7.20 -1.72
N PRO A 90 1.38 -8.25 -2.21
CA PRO A 90 1.17 -9.61 -1.74
C PRO A 90 1.26 -9.70 -0.21
N LYS A 91 0.30 -10.39 0.41
CA LYS A 91 0.22 -10.48 1.88
C LYS A 91 1.44 -11.11 2.54
N THR A 92 2.21 -11.87 1.78
CA THR A 92 3.45 -12.50 2.22
C THR A 92 4.46 -12.45 1.08
N GLY A 93 5.67 -12.00 1.38
CA GLY A 93 6.82 -12.04 0.50
C GLY A 93 8.04 -12.62 1.21
N PRO A 94 9.18 -12.72 0.53
CA PRO A 94 10.40 -13.31 1.09
C PRO A 94 10.89 -12.59 2.37
N THR A 95 10.68 -11.29 2.44
CA THR A 95 11.17 -10.42 3.52
C THR A 95 10.11 -9.47 4.08
N TRP A 96 8.83 -9.75 3.83
CA TRP A 96 7.73 -8.98 4.43
C TRP A 96 6.50 -9.84 4.70
N GLN A 97 5.70 -9.42 5.66
CA GLN A 97 4.35 -9.91 5.89
C GLN A 97 3.43 -8.74 6.21
N VAL A 98 2.25 -8.72 5.59
CA VAL A 98 1.22 -7.72 5.85
C VAL A 98 0.45 -8.10 7.11
N MET A 99 0.24 -7.13 8.00
CA MET A 99 -0.53 -7.24 9.22
C MET A 99 -1.94 -6.65 9.03
N ARG A 100 -2.89 -7.01 9.91
CA ARG A 100 -4.28 -6.49 9.85
C ARG A 100 -4.95 -6.73 8.49
N VAL A 101 -4.80 -7.92 7.95
CA VAL A 101 -5.24 -8.31 6.59
C VAL A 101 -6.74 -8.09 6.38
N SER A 102 -7.55 -8.25 7.45
CA SER A 102 -9.00 -8.01 7.42
C SER A 102 -9.39 -6.59 7.05
N ARG A 103 -8.48 -5.62 7.23
CA ARG A 103 -8.72 -4.21 6.89
C ARG A 103 -8.70 -3.93 5.39
N ASN A 104 -8.18 -4.86 4.58
CA ASN A 104 -7.97 -4.68 3.13
C ASN A 104 -7.20 -3.39 2.79
N ARG A 105 -6.09 -3.13 3.53
CA ARG A 105 -5.27 -1.92 3.44
C ARG A 105 -3.84 -2.20 3.02
N ASN A 106 -3.65 -3.13 2.10
CA ASN A 106 -2.37 -3.47 1.48
C ASN A 106 -2.33 -3.06 0.00
N TRP A 107 -2.99 -1.95 -0.33
CA TRP A 107 -3.04 -1.40 -1.68
C TRP A 107 -2.17 -0.15 -1.79
N GLY A 108 -1.57 0.07 -2.96
CA GLY A 108 -0.75 1.24 -3.21
C GLY A 108 -0.66 1.61 -4.68
N HIS A 109 -0.08 2.77 -4.95
CA HIS A 109 0.45 3.09 -6.26
C HIS A 109 1.57 2.09 -6.60
N PRO A 110 1.80 1.70 -7.86
CA PRO A 110 2.90 0.81 -8.24
C PRO A 110 4.26 1.21 -7.67
N GLU A 111 4.56 2.51 -7.63
CA GLU A 111 5.79 3.03 -7.01
C GLU A 111 5.93 2.63 -5.53
N LEU A 112 4.83 2.63 -4.76
CA LEU A 112 4.87 2.23 -3.36
C LEU A 112 5.08 0.72 -3.21
N VAL A 113 4.41 -0.09 -4.02
CA VAL A 113 4.55 -1.55 -3.97
C VAL A 113 5.97 -1.95 -4.37
N GLN A 114 6.49 -1.41 -5.48
CA GLN A 114 7.86 -1.65 -5.93
C GLN A 114 8.90 -1.15 -4.92
N PHE A 115 8.63 0.01 -4.27
CA PHE A 115 9.48 0.48 -3.17
C PHE A 115 9.55 -0.57 -2.06
N LEU A 116 8.42 -1.10 -1.60
CA LEU A 116 8.38 -2.09 -0.52
C LEU A 116 9.09 -3.40 -0.89
N GLU A 117 8.93 -3.87 -2.12
CA GLU A 117 9.61 -5.06 -2.64
C GLU A 117 11.14 -4.89 -2.66
N ARG A 118 11.63 -3.69 -2.96
CA ARG A 118 13.09 -3.37 -2.91
C ARG A 118 13.56 -3.06 -1.50
N PHE A 119 12.78 -2.35 -0.72
CA PHE A 119 13.14 -1.89 0.61
C PHE A 119 13.20 -3.05 1.63
N ALA A 120 12.26 -4.00 1.59
CA ALA A 120 12.17 -5.06 2.57
C ALA A 120 13.47 -5.90 2.69
N PRO A 121 14.10 -6.38 1.60
CA PRO A 121 15.39 -7.07 1.69
C PRO A 121 16.54 -6.15 2.14
N LEU A 122 16.54 -4.86 1.76
CA LEU A 122 17.55 -3.90 2.23
C LEU A 122 17.44 -3.67 3.75
N ALA A 123 16.21 -3.51 4.25
CA ALA A 123 15.95 -3.38 5.68
C ALA A 123 16.35 -4.65 6.44
N ALA A 124 16.04 -5.83 5.91
CA ALA A 124 16.45 -7.10 6.50
C ALA A 124 17.99 -7.18 6.63
N GLN A 125 18.70 -6.86 5.55
CA GLN A 125 20.17 -6.85 5.54
C GLN A 125 20.75 -5.83 6.54
N ALA A 126 20.27 -4.59 6.50
CA ALA A 126 20.79 -3.49 7.32
C ALA A 126 20.57 -3.73 8.83
N THR A 127 19.49 -4.42 9.20
CA THR A 127 19.11 -4.66 10.60
C THR A 127 19.52 -6.02 11.13
N GLY A 128 19.93 -6.96 10.28
CA GLY A 128 20.14 -8.37 10.64
C GLY A 128 18.84 -9.13 10.94
N ARG A 129 17.68 -8.55 10.62
CA ARG A 129 16.35 -9.14 10.84
C ARG A 129 15.91 -9.97 9.61
N LYS A 130 14.91 -10.83 9.78
CA LYS A 130 14.37 -11.65 8.68
C LYS A 130 13.58 -10.83 7.64
N GLY A 131 13.05 -9.71 8.03
CA GLY A 131 12.24 -8.84 7.19
C GLY A 131 11.42 -7.85 8.01
N ILE A 132 10.38 -7.30 7.39
CA ILE A 132 9.54 -6.25 7.95
C ILE A 132 8.08 -6.70 8.05
N LEU A 133 7.36 -6.11 9.01
CA LEU A 133 5.91 -6.24 9.14
C LEU A 133 5.26 -4.96 8.61
N ILE A 134 4.43 -5.11 7.58
CA ILE A 134 3.72 -4.02 6.92
C ILE A 134 2.38 -3.82 7.63
N GLY A 135 2.15 -2.63 8.14
CA GLY A 135 0.87 -2.20 8.68
C GLY A 135 -0.09 -1.71 7.60
N ASP A 136 -0.74 -0.55 7.87
CA ASP A 136 -1.67 0.01 6.91
C ASP A 136 -0.93 0.70 5.73
N MET A 137 -1.40 0.44 4.53
CA MET A 137 -1.20 1.20 3.29
C MET A 137 -2.53 1.90 2.94
N ALA A 138 -2.85 2.06 1.67
CA ALA A 138 -4.17 2.52 1.25
C ALA A 138 -5.19 1.37 1.16
N GLN A 139 -6.48 1.71 1.12
CA GLN A 139 -7.53 0.81 0.67
C GLN A 139 -7.57 0.78 -0.89
N PRO A 140 -8.30 -0.14 -1.53
CA PRO A 140 -8.18 -0.42 -2.97
C PRO A 140 -8.33 0.79 -3.90
N ARG A 141 -9.13 1.78 -3.52
CA ARG A 141 -9.35 3.03 -4.27
C ARG A 141 -8.81 4.26 -3.54
N GLY A 142 -8.00 4.06 -2.50
CA GLY A 142 -7.58 5.16 -1.64
C GLY A 142 -8.76 5.84 -0.93
N GLY A 143 -8.73 7.16 -0.86
CA GLY A 143 -9.74 7.94 -0.16
C GLY A 143 -9.61 7.90 1.37
N PRO A 144 -10.43 8.67 2.10
CA PRO A 144 -10.38 8.72 3.55
C PRO A 144 -10.63 7.36 4.18
N LEU A 145 -9.78 6.99 5.13
CA LEU A 145 -9.90 5.74 5.87
C LEU A 145 -10.97 5.84 6.98
N PRO A 146 -11.71 4.77 7.29
CA PRO A 146 -12.77 4.80 8.31
C PRO A 146 -12.23 4.99 9.72
N PHE A 147 -10.96 4.67 9.98
CA PHE A 147 -10.29 4.84 11.27
C PHE A 147 -8.76 4.81 11.09
N GLY A 148 -8.02 5.26 12.11
CA GLY A 148 -6.57 5.16 12.22
C GLY A 148 -5.86 6.39 11.67
N HIS A 149 -5.90 6.63 10.39
CA HIS A 149 -5.02 7.58 9.72
C HIS A 149 -5.80 8.68 8.99
N LYS A 150 -5.25 9.90 8.99
CA LYS A 150 -5.74 11.00 8.15
C LYS A 150 -5.17 10.94 6.73
N SER A 151 -3.99 10.37 6.56
CA SER A 151 -3.32 10.16 5.27
C SER A 151 -3.59 8.75 4.71
N HIS A 152 -2.70 8.18 3.92
CA HIS A 152 -2.86 6.93 3.18
C HIS A 152 -3.93 6.96 2.07
N GLN A 153 -4.37 8.16 1.67
CA GLN A 153 -5.50 8.26 0.74
C GLN A 153 -5.13 8.11 -0.73
N ILE A 154 -3.86 8.34 -1.10
CA ILE A 154 -3.42 8.35 -2.49
C ILE A 154 -2.46 7.20 -2.85
N GLY A 155 -2.29 6.25 -1.93
CA GLY A 155 -1.46 5.06 -2.17
C GLY A 155 0.05 5.29 -2.17
N LEU A 156 0.53 6.34 -1.49
CA LEU A 156 1.95 6.70 -1.38
C LEU A 156 2.47 6.71 0.07
N ASP A 157 1.66 6.27 1.01
CA ASP A 157 2.00 6.15 2.43
C ASP A 157 1.95 4.68 2.87
N VAL A 158 2.85 4.29 3.77
CA VAL A 158 2.88 2.97 4.40
C VAL A 158 3.38 3.07 5.83
N ASP A 159 2.75 2.32 6.73
CA ASP A 159 3.23 2.09 8.09
C ASP A 159 4.01 0.78 8.14
N ILE A 160 5.21 0.82 8.70
CA ILE A 160 6.06 -0.35 8.83
C ILE A 160 6.46 -0.47 10.30
N TRP A 161 6.14 -1.61 10.92
CA TRP A 161 6.31 -1.82 12.34
C TRP A 161 7.79 -1.93 12.74
N PHE A 162 8.13 -1.44 13.92
CA PHE A 162 9.46 -1.67 14.51
C PHE A 162 9.68 -3.13 14.90
N MET A 163 8.60 -3.87 15.12
CA MET A 163 8.66 -5.31 15.39
C MET A 163 9.28 -6.06 14.21
N PRO A 164 10.34 -6.86 14.42
CA PRO A 164 10.93 -7.66 13.36
C PRO A 164 9.96 -8.76 12.87
N MET A 165 10.00 -9.05 11.57
CA MET A 165 9.30 -10.20 11.01
C MET A 165 9.87 -11.49 11.62
N PRO A 166 9.05 -12.43 12.11
CA PRO A 166 9.51 -13.74 12.58
C PRO A 166 10.00 -14.62 11.43
N ASP A 167 10.78 -15.65 11.78
CA ASP A 167 11.33 -16.62 10.82
C ASP A 167 10.30 -17.69 10.43
N ARG A 168 9.06 -17.30 10.30
CA ARG A 168 7.93 -18.13 9.84
C ARG A 168 6.81 -17.25 9.29
N VAL A 169 5.94 -17.86 8.52
CA VAL A 169 4.70 -17.18 8.12
C VAL A 169 3.75 -17.14 9.32
N LEU A 170 3.24 -15.94 9.61
CA LEU A 170 2.21 -15.74 10.63
C LEU A 170 0.86 -16.25 10.15
N SER A 171 0.07 -16.84 11.05
CA SER A 171 -1.31 -17.22 10.76
C SER A 171 -2.20 -15.99 10.53
N ALA A 172 -3.40 -16.19 10.02
CA ALA A 172 -4.38 -15.11 9.83
C ALA A 172 -4.73 -14.44 11.17
N GLU A 173 -4.92 -15.21 12.23
CA GLU A 173 -5.21 -14.73 13.59
C GLU A 173 -4.03 -13.93 14.17
N GLU A 174 -2.81 -14.46 14.06
CA GLU A 174 -1.61 -13.76 14.53
C GLU A 174 -1.43 -12.41 13.84
N ARG A 175 -1.75 -12.31 12.55
CA ARG A 175 -1.69 -11.03 11.82
C ARG A 175 -2.73 -10.02 12.29
N GLU A 176 -3.84 -10.49 12.85
CA GLU A 176 -4.87 -9.60 13.43
C GLU A 176 -4.57 -9.23 14.89
N ASP A 177 -4.00 -10.13 15.69
CA ASP A 177 -3.91 -9.97 17.14
C ASP A 177 -2.57 -9.44 17.63
N ILE A 178 -1.45 -9.78 16.96
CA ILE A 178 -0.13 -9.29 17.35
C ILE A 178 -0.08 -7.76 17.22
N SER A 179 0.44 -7.11 18.27
CA SER A 179 0.69 -5.66 18.28
C SER A 179 2.17 -5.37 18.32
N ALA A 180 2.60 -4.34 17.58
CA ALA A 180 3.98 -3.88 17.64
C ALA A 180 4.29 -3.28 19.00
N PRO A 181 5.50 -3.48 19.54
CA PRO A 181 5.91 -2.92 20.82
C PRO A 181 6.05 -1.39 20.73
N ASN A 182 5.66 -0.72 21.80
CA ASN A 182 5.87 0.73 21.91
C ASN A 182 7.34 1.04 22.17
N MET A 183 8.01 1.70 21.23
CA MET A 183 9.42 2.08 21.29
C MET A 183 9.65 3.29 22.21
N VAL A 184 8.59 3.91 22.71
CA VAL A 184 8.63 5.08 23.58
C VAL A 184 8.30 4.68 25.03
N ALA A 185 9.06 5.20 25.98
CA ALA A 185 8.82 4.99 27.40
C ALA A 185 7.50 5.63 27.85
N ALA A 186 7.01 5.22 29.02
CA ALA A 186 5.72 5.68 29.54
C ALA A 186 5.64 7.20 29.77
N ASP A 187 6.77 7.89 29.90
CA ASP A 187 6.84 9.34 30.05
C ASP A 187 6.60 10.12 28.74
N GLY A 188 6.56 9.42 27.60
CA GLY A 188 6.40 10.01 26.27
C GLY A 188 7.59 10.86 25.79
N LYS A 189 8.68 10.94 26.57
CA LYS A 189 9.82 11.84 26.35
C LYS A 189 11.11 11.13 25.99
N HIS A 190 11.18 9.83 26.27
CA HIS A 190 12.36 9.00 26.06
C HIS A 190 11.99 7.73 25.31
N ILE A 191 12.99 7.11 24.69
CA ILE A 191 12.83 5.77 24.11
C ILE A 191 12.73 4.72 25.22
N ASN A 192 12.20 3.56 24.88
CA ASN A 192 12.20 2.39 25.73
C ASN A 192 13.53 1.63 25.55
N ASP A 193 14.49 1.90 26.44
CA ASP A 193 15.84 1.35 26.37
C ASP A 193 15.89 -0.19 26.43
N LYS A 194 14.80 -0.85 26.85
CA LYS A 194 14.74 -2.31 26.93
C LYS A 194 14.60 -2.98 25.55
N ILE A 195 14.09 -2.25 24.56
CA ILE A 195 13.79 -2.80 23.24
C ILE A 195 14.44 -2.01 22.09
N TRP A 196 14.76 -0.74 22.31
CA TRP A 196 15.46 0.10 21.34
C TRP A 196 16.89 -0.38 21.09
N SER A 197 17.31 -0.43 19.86
CA SER A 197 18.63 -0.93 19.46
C SER A 197 19.20 -0.18 18.25
N SER A 198 20.46 -0.42 17.94
CA SER A 198 21.10 0.07 16.71
C SER A 198 20.41 -0.44 15.42
N ALA A 199 19.75 -1.60 15.48
CA ALA A 199 18.96 -2.10 14.36
C ALA A 199 17.77 -1.20 14.01
N ASP A 200 17.15 -0.52 15.01
CA ASP A 200 16.05 0.41 14.78
C ASP A 200 16.54 1.71 14.14
N ILE A 201 17.74 2.15 14.52
CA ILE A 201 18.43 3.27 13.84
C ILE A 201 18.73 2.91 12.39
N ALA A 202 19.30 1.74 12.14
CA ALA A 202 19.60 1.24 10.79
C ALA A 202 18.33 1.12 9.95
N PHE A 203 17.22 0.66 10.53
CA PHE A 203 15.92 0.56 9.88
C PHE A 203 15.40 1.92 9.41
N ILE A 204 15.36 2.92 10.28
CA ILE A 204 14.91 4.29 9.94
C ILE A 204 15.83 4.90 8.89
N ARG A 205 17.15 4.75 9.05
CA ARG A 205 18.15 5.24 8.11
C ARG A 205 17.94 4.65 6.72
N THR A 206 17.83 3.32 6.63
CA THR A 206 17.63 2.62 5.35
C THR A 206 16.40 3.13 4.61
N ALA A 207 15.30 3.40 5.32
CA ALA A 207 14.09 3.98 4.73
C ALA A 207 14.34 5.43 4.26
N ALA A 208 14.95 6.27 5.10
CA ALA A 208 15.16 7.68 4.80
C ALA A 208 16.18 7.92 3.66
N GLU A 209 17.13 7.02 3.47
CA GLU A 209 18.13 7.10 2.40
C GLU A 209 17.55 6.76 1.01
N GLN A 210 16.37 6.13 0.93
CA GLN A 210 15.79 5.82 -0.38
C GLN A 210 15.42 7.10 -1.14
N PRO A 211 15.76 7.19 -2.45
CA PRO A 211 15.57 8.42 -3.24
C PRO A 211 14.11 8.82 -3.42
N GLU A 212 13.20 7.86 -3.52
CA GLU A 212 11.76 8.07 -3.66
C GLU A 212 11.08 8.51 -2.35
N VAL A 213 11.72 8.29 -1.20
CA VAL A 213 11.16 8.67 0.10
C VAL A 213 11.22 10.18 0.29
N GLU A 214 10.05 10.76 0.54
CA GLU A 214 9.88 12.17 0.87
C GLU A 214 10.06 12.41 2.37
N ARG A 215 9.45 11.57 3.19
CA ARG A 215 9.51 11.66 4.66
C ARG A 215 9.42 10.29 5.33
N VAL A 216 10.04 10.20 6.48
CA VAL A 216 9.84 9.14 7.47
C VAL A 216 9.32 9.81 8.74
N LEU A 217 8.06 9.55 9.09
CA LEU A 217 7.46 10.09 10.31
C LEU A 217 7.68 9.11 11.47
N VAL A 218 8.13 9.63 12.59
CA VAL A 218 8.42 8.88 13.82
C VAL A 218 7.90 9.64 15.04
N ASN A 219 7.76 8.96 16.17
CA ASN A 219 7.48 9.66 17.41
C ASN A 219 8.59 10.67 17.76
N ALA A 220 8.24 11.75 18.42
CA ALA A 220 9.19 12.79 18.78
C ALA A 220 10.32 12.29 19.71
N ALA A 221 10.03 11.32 20.59
CA ALA A 221 11.05 10.71 21.43
C ALA A 221 12.08 9.93 20.61
N ILE A 222 11.64 9.23 19.55
CA ILE A 222 12.52 8.55 18.60
C ILE A 222 13.38 9.59 17.85
N LYS A 223 12.78 10.67 17.35
CA LYS A 223 13.54 11.74 16.69
C LYS A 223 14.58 12.36 17.64
N LYS A 224 14.20 12.61 18.88
CA LYS A 224 15.11 13.13 19.93
C LYS A 224 16.29 12.20 20.17
N GLU A 225 16.06 10.89 20.22
CA GLU A 225 17.12 9.90 20.36
C GLU A 225 18.09 9.91 19.18
N LEU A 226 17.58 9.93 17.96
CA LEU A 226 18.40 10.08 16.75
C LEU A 226 19.22 11.38 16.76
N CYS A 227 18.69 12.48 17.32
CA CYS A 227 19.41 13.74 17.46
C CYS A 227 20.49 13.70 18.54
N ARG A 228 20.33 12.86 19.57
CA ARG A 228 21.30 12.66 20.65
C ARG A 228 22.50 11.83 20.21
N ASP A 229 22.26 10.89 19.31
CA ASP A 229 23.30 10.00 18.80
C ASP A 229 24.23 10.76 17.83
N LYS A 230 25.51 10.84 18.20
CA LYS A 230 26.54 11.55 17.42
C LYS A 230 26.76 10.96 16.03
N SER A 231 26.46 9.69 15.83
CA SER A 231 26.63 9.03 14.55
C SER A 231 25.52 9.35 13.53
N THR A 232 24.39 9.87 14.01
CA THR A 232 23.19 10.10 13.19
C THR A 232 22.84 11.57 13.00
N LYS A 233 22.98 12.41 14.02
CA LYS A 233 22.42 13.77 14.07
C LYS A 233 22.78 14.68 12.88
N ASP A 234 23.99 14.55 12.36
CA ASP A 234 24.49 15.38 11.27
C ASP A 234 24.42 14.70 9.89
N GLN A 235 23.76 13.54 9.81
CA GLN A 235 23.61 12.82 8.55
C GLN A 235 22.54 13.44 7.65
N PRO A 236 22.76 13.48 6.32
CA PRO A 236 21.81 14.11 5.37
C PRO A 236 20.39 13.52 5.43
N TRP A 237 20.26 12.21 5.63
CA TRP A 237 18.97 11.52 5.71
C TRP A 237 18.10 11.96 6.88
N MET A 238 18.70 12.55 7.93
CA MET A 238 17.98 13.05 9.10
C MET A 238 16.99 14.17 8.76
N SER A 239 17.21 14.91 7.66
CA SER A 239 16.27 15.94 7.19
C SER A 239 14.90 15.35 6.83
N LYS A 240 14.85 14.11 6.33
CA LYS A 240 13.60 13.42 5.97
C LYS A 240 12.89 12.82 7.18
N VAL A 241 13.60 12.56 8.29
CA VAL A 241 12.99 11.98 9.51
C VAL A 241 12.37 13.08 10.34
N ARG A 242 11.03 13.08 10.42
CA ARG A 242 10.26 14.16 11.05
C ARG A 242 9.40 13.64 12.20
N PRO A 243 9.30 14.38 13.31
CA PRO A 243 8.42 14.01 14.40
C PRO A 243 6.96 14.15 13.98
N TRP A 244 6.12 13.22 14.42
CA TRP A 244 4.68 13.28 14.25
C TRP A 244 3.96 12.60 15.43
N TYR A 245 2.70 12.96 15.63
CA TYR A 245 1.86 12.39 16.68
C TYR A 245 1.71 10.87 16.49
N GLY A 246 1.67 10.10 17.57
CA GLY A 246 1.71 8.65 17.51
C GLY A 246 3.08 8.15 17.05
N HIS A 247 3.11 7.20 16.12
CA HIS A 247 4.32 6.65 15.49
C HIS A 247 5.36 6.14 16.50
N ALA A 248 4.86 5.56 17.60
CA ALA A 248 5.70 5.03 18.66
C ALA A 248 6.04 3.54 18.47
N ASP A 249 5.29 2.84 17.63
CA ASP A 249 5.39 1.40 17.36
C ASP A 249 5.71 1.08 15.90
N HIS A 250 5.68 2.09 15.03
CA HIS A 250 5.98 1.99 13.60
C HIS A 250 6.63 3.26 13.06
N ILE A 251 7.28 3.14 11.91
CA ILE A 251 7.61 4.28 11.05
C ILE A 251 6.53 4.44 10.00
N HIS A 252 6.15 5.69 9.71
CA HIS A 252 5.31 6.01 8.57
C HIS A 252 6.20 6.53 7.44
N VAL A 253 6.26 5.80 6.35
CA VAL A 253 7.02 6.19 5.16
C VAL A 253 6.10 6.81 4.14
N ARG A 254 6.49 7.99 3.65
CA ARG A 254 5.81 8.73 2.60
C ARG A 254 6.69 8.86 1.39
N LEU A 255 6.17 8.46 0.23
CA LEU A 255 6.86 8.65 -1.04
C LEU A 255 6.52 10.00 -1.68
N LYS A 256 7.40 10.46 -2.56
CA LYS A 256 7.17 11.60 -3.45
C LYS A 256 6.02 11.31 -4.42
N CYS A 257 5.42 12.36 -4.96
CA CYS A 257 4.49 12.21 -6.07
C CYS A 257 5.20 11.57 -7.28
N PRO A 258 4.65 10.48 -7.86
CA PRO A 258 5.18 9.89 -9.08
C PRO A 258 5.05 10.83 -10.28
N ALA A 259 6.02 10.77 -11.20
CA ALA A 259 6.01 11.62 -12.39
C ALA A 259 4.82 11.34 -13.33
N ASP A 260 4.26 10.13 -13.28
CA ASP A 260 3.11 9.70 -14.07
C ASP A 260 1.75 10.02 -13.42
N SER A 261 1.75 10.69 -12.27
CA SER A 261 0.56 11.11 -11.53
C SER A 261 0.46 12.64 -11.48
N PRO A 262 0.11 13.32 -12.59
CA PRO A 262 0.10 14.78 -12.68
C PRO A 262 -0.87 15.46 -11.70
N ASP A 263 -1.91 14.75 -11.27
CA ASP A 263 -2.89 15.23 -10.30
C ASP A 263 -2.43 15.03 -8.84
N CYS A 264 -1.27 14.43 -8.61
CA CYS A 264 -0.69 14.30 -7.28
C CYS A 264 -0.16 15.64 -6.81
N ARG A 265 -0.63 16.09 -5.65
CA ARG A 265 -0.15 17.31 -5.02
C ARG A 265 0.95 17.00 -4.01
N ALA A 266 2.18 17.36 -4.37
CA ALA A 266 3.33 17.17 -3.50
C ALA A 266 3.18 17.91 -2.16
N GLN A 267 3.77 17.34 -1.13
CA GLN A 267 3.93 18.02 0.15
C GLN A 267 4.99 19.13 0.00
N PRO A 268 4.89 20.25 0.74
CA PRO A 268 5.98 21.23 0.79
C PRO A 268 7.30 20.54 1.15
N ALA A 269 8.39 21.00 0.56
CA ALA A 269 9.72 20.45 0.84
C ALA A 269 9.99 20.36 2.36
N VAL A 270 10.78 19.38 2.76
CA VAL A 270 11.22 19.30 4.16
C VAL A 270 11.96 20.58 4.53
N PRO A 271 11.72 21.15 5.73
CA PRO A 271 12.47 22.28 6.21
C PRO A 271 14.00 22.02 6.16
N THR A 272 14.79 23.04 5.90
CA THR A 272 16.25 22.96 5.92
C THR A 272 16.75 22.47 7.28
N GLY A 273 17.86 21.73 7.26
CA GLY A 273 18.47 21.17 8.48
C GLY A 273 17.94 19.79 8.86
N ASN A 274 18.55 19.23 9.87
CA ASN A 274 18.29 17.87 10.32
C ASN A 274 17.07 17.72 11.27
N GLY A 275 16.42 18.82 11.65
CA GLY A 275 15.28 18.83 12.57
C GLY A 275 15.65 18.51 14.03
N CYS A 276 16.93 18.71 14.41
CA CYS A 276 17.43 18.51 15.77
C CYS A 276 17.59 19.85 16.53
N ASP A 277 16.91 20.88 16.06
CA ASP A 277 16.94 22.23 16.64
C ASP A 277 15.82 22.42 17.70
N LYS A 278 15.69 23.66 18.16
CA LYS A 278 14.71 24.03 19.20
C LYS A 278 13.26 23.72 18.82
N SER A 279 12.93 23.57 17.53
CA SER A 279 11.57 23.23 17.07
C SER A 279 11.12 21.85 17.58
N LEU A 280 12.08 20.95 17.84
CA LEU A 280 11.78 19.65 18.42
C LEU A 280 11.19 19.77 19.85
N ASN A 281 11.52 20.82 20.61
CA ASN A 281 11.03 21.01 21.98
C ASN A 281 9.52 21.17 22.05
N HIS A 282 8.90 21.72 20.98
CA HIS A 282 7.44 21.88 20.89
C HIS A 282 6.71 20.53 21.07
N TRP A 283 7.27 19.45 20.57
CA TRP A 283 6.65 18.11 20.62
C TRP A 283 6.59 17.51 22.03
N PHE A 284 7.33 18.08 22.99
CA PHE A 284 7.36 17.65 24.39
C PHE A 284 6.58 18.57 25.32
N ALA A 285 5.83 19.52 24.77
CA ALA A 285 4.90 20.33 25.57
C ALA A 285 3.82 19.45 26.22
N ASP A 286 3.46 19.72 27.47
CA ASP A 286 2.53 18.89 28.25
C ASP A 286 1.18 18.67 27.54
N TRP A 287 0.68 19.68 26.83
CA TRP A 287 -0.57 19.54 26.09
C TRP A 287 -0.46 18.55 24.92
N ILE A 288 0.71 18.44 24.28
CA ILE A 288 0.97 17.44 23.21
C ILE A 288 1.06 16.04 23.81
N LEU A 289 1.81 15.88 24.90
CA LEU A 289 1.96 14.59 25.57
C LEU A 289 0.63 14.05 26.16
N ARG A 290 -0.30 14.95 26.49
CA ARG A 290 -1.65 14.60 26.94
C ARG A 290 -2.65 14.40 25.82
N LEU A 291 -2.28 14.70 24.55
CA LEU A 291 -3.15 14.38 23.42
C LEU A 291 -3.35 12.86 23.38
N LYS A 292 -4.51 12.43 23.88
CA LYS A 292 -5.02 11.10 23.52
C LYS A 292 -5.29 11.17 22.03
N ILE A 293 -4.37 10.61 21.23
CA ILE A 293 -4.68 10.29 19.85
C ILE A 293 -5.79 9.27 19.97
N PRO A 294 -7.03 9.59 19.56
CA PRO A 294 -8.07 8.61 19.69
C PRO A 294 -7.63 7.35 18.97
N ASP A 295 -7.68 6.20 19.63
CA ASP A 295 -7.89 4.92 18.95
C ASP A 295 -9.20 5.11 18.19
N VAL A 296 -9.05 5.46 16.90
CA VAL A 296 -10.11 6.10 16.15
C VAL A 296 -11.09 5.04 15.68
N SER A 297 -12.00 4.69 16.56
CA SER A 297 -13.33 4.37 16.07
C SER A 297 -13.98 5.69 15.67
N PRO A 298 -14.35 5.89 14.41
CA PRO A 298 -15.00 7.12 14.00
C PRO A 298 -16.28 7.27 14.80
N SER A 299 -16.38 8.36 15.55
CA SER A 299 -17.70 8.77 16.04
C SER A 299 -18.59 8.92 14.80
N PRO A 300 -19.74 8.25 14.74
CA PRO A 300 -20.68 8.41 13.62
C PRO A 300 -21.12 9.87 13.39
N SER A 301 -20.87 10.74 14.36
CA SER A 301 -21.20 12.17 14.33
C SER A 301 -20.05 13.08 13.86
N ALA A 302 -18.83 12.58 13.67
CA ALA A 302 -17.76 13.38 13.09
C ALA A 302 -18.15 13.70 11.63
N LYS A 303 -18.40 14.97 11.33
CA LYS A 303 -18.53 15.47 9.95
C LYS A 303 -17.22 15.25 9.23
N GLY A 304 -17.05 14.02 8.68
CA GLY A 304 -15.89 13.64 7.89
C GLY A 304 -15.93 14.33 6.52
N LEU A 305 -14.81 14.25 5.80
CA LEU A 305 -14.74 14.70 4.41
C LEU A 305 -15.84 14.03 3.58
N THR A 306 -16.49 14.81 2.73
CA THR A 306 -17.42 14.34 1.70
C THR A 306 -16.71 14.30 0.35
N LEU A 307 -17.36 13.78 -0.68
CA LEU A 307 -16.79 13.79 -2.05
C LEU A 307 -16.52 15.21 -2.57
N LYS A 308 -17.22 16.23 -2.03
CA LYS A 308 -17.00 17.64 -2.42
C LYS A 308 -15.69 18.19 -1.92
N ASP A 309 -15.17 17.62 -0.82
CA ASP A 309 -13.92 18.06 -0.21
C ASP A 309 -12.70 17.38 -0.84
N LEU A 310 -12.92 16.40 -1.70
CA LEU A 310 -11.88 15.68 -2.45
C LEU A 310 -11.75 16.24 -3.87
N PRO A 311 -10.63 15.96 -4.58
CA PRO A 311 -10.53 16.27 -6.00
C PRO A 311 -11.70 15.71 -6.80
N PRO A 312 -12.26 16.45 -7.79
CA PRO A 312 -13.44 16.01 -8.54
C PRO A 312 -13.29 14.62 -9.19
N SER A 313 -12.09 14.28 -9.65
CA SER A 313 -11.76 12.96 -10.21
C SER A 313 -11.94 11.79 -9.22
N CYS A 314 -11.92 12.05 -7.91
CA CYS A 314 -12.16 11.00 -6.91
C CYS A 314 -13.59 10.43 -6.94
N ALA A 315 -14.59 11.21 -7.36
CA ALA A 315 -15.93 10.71 -7.61
C ALA A 315 -15.95 9.70 -8.78
N SER A 316 -15.19 9.97 -9.83
CA SER A 316 -15.02 9.05 -10.96
C SER A 316 -14.29 7.77 -10.53
N VAL A 317 -13.20 7.87 -9.76
CA VAL A 317 -12.49 6.72 -9.20
C VAL A 317 -13.40 5.85 -8.34
N LEU A 318 -14.19 6.48 -7.45
CA LEU A 318 -15.14 5.77 -6.58
C LEU A 318 -16.17 4.96 -7.37
N ASN A 319 -16.68 5.52 -8.47
CA ASN A 319 -17.77 4.94 -9.26
C ASN A 319 -17.29 4.13 -10.50
N ALA A 320 -15.99 4.12 -10.78
CA ALA A 320 -15.43 3.34 -11.88
C ALA A 320 -15.72 1.83 -11.69
N PRO A 321 -15.80 1.06 -12.79
CA PRO A 321 -15.81 -0.40 -12.72
C PRO A 321 -14.62 -0.91 -11.90
N ALA A 322 -14.80 -2.03 -11.20
CA ALA A 322 -13.71 -2.70 -10.52
C ALA A 322 -12.75 -3.30 -11.56
N SER A 323 -11.45 -3.13 -11.32
CA SER A 323 -10.45 -3.94 -12.01
C SER A 323 -10.58 -5.38 -11.49
N PRO A 324 -10.57 -6.41 -12.36
CA PRO A 324 -10.37 -7.77 -11.87
C PRO A 324 -9.01 -7.74 -11.14
N GLY A 325 -9.05 -7.89 -9.82
CA GLY A 325 -7.85 -7.84 -8.99
C GLY A 325 -6.78 -8.76 -9.57
N SER A 326 -5.53 -8.47 -9.29
CA SER A 326 -4.35 -9.22 -9.72
C SER A 326 -4.29 -10.66 -9.14
N ALA A 327 -5.40 -11.32 -8.93
CA ALA A 327 -5.47 -12.76 -8.68
C ALA A 327 -4.78 -13.62 -9.78
N ALA A 328 -4.37 -12.98 -10.88
CA ALA A 328 -3.71 -13.63 -12.02
C ALA A 328 -2.18 -13.76 -11.89
N THR A 329 -1.55 -13.25 -10.84
CA THR A 329 -0.07 -13.31 -10.71
C THR A 329 0.45 -14.31 -9.69
N ASP A 330 -0.41 -14.99 -8.96
CA ASP A 330 0.01 -16.04 -8.01
C ASP A 330 0.44 -17.35 -8.71
N GLU A 331 0.19 -17.47 -10.01
CA GLU A 331 0.57 -18.65 -10.81
C GLU A 331 2.07 -18.69 -11.18
N ARG A 332 2.79 -17.57 -11.04
CA ARG A 332 4.24 -17.51 -11.34
C ARG A 332 5.14 -17.97 -10.19
N LEU A 333 4.59 -18.26 -9.01
CA LEU A 333 5.33 -18.72 -7.83
C LEU A 333 5.10 -20.20 -7.49
N ARG A 334 4.45 -20.98 -8.35
CA ARG A 334 4.40 -22.43 -8.16
C ARG A 334 5.75 -23.01 -8.59
N PRO A 335 6.49 -23.68 -7.71
CA PRO A 335 7.68 -24.44 -8.08
C PRO A 335 7.26 -25.55 -9.05
N ARG A 336 7.98 -25.68 -10.17
CA ARG A 336 7.88 -26.80 -11.09
C ARG A 336 8.53 -28.03 -10.48
#